data_1608dad78045c079bfe057fcd3fa6f97
#
_entry.id   1608dad78045c079bfe057fcd3fa6f97
#
_cell.length_a   1.000
_cell.length_b   1.000
_cell.length_c   1.000
_cell.angle_alpha   90.00
_cell.angle_beta   90.00
_cell.angle_gamma   90.00
#
_symmetry.space_group_name_H-M   'P 1'
#
loop_
_entity.id
_entity.type
_entity.pdbx_description
1 polymer ?
#
loop_
_entity_poly.entity_id
_entity_poly.type
_entity_poly.pdbx_seq_one_letter_code
_entity_poly.pdbx_strand_id
1 'polypeptide(L)'
;MRNALLIALYLQVPIVIGGVLHMLAVTRNLLPALRVPIHSRLFGVNKTWRGMLLMPLLTAFGALLLWPSERWLGEQAVFAQPLWWVGLIAGLAYVLAELPNSWIKRRLGIAPGATPSLWVLLGDQLDSGIGVALAYWLVLDQPAMVCLLYTLTFPLTALLVKRLLYRGRLKQSAV
;
A
#
# COMPACT_ATOMS: atom_id res chain seq x y z
N MET A 1 25.38 -5.79 -12.00
CA MET A 1 24.62 -5.87 -10.72
C MET A 1 23.53 -4.82 -10.75
N ARG A 2 22.26 -5.22 -10.60
CA ARG A 2 21.16 -4.22 -10.51
C ARG A 2 21.30 -3.44 -9.21
N ASN A 3 21.00 -2.15 -9.29
CA ASN A 3 20.93 -1.33 -8.08
C ASN A 3 19.72 -1.75 -7.24
N ALA A 4 19.95 -2.36 -6.08
CA ALA A 4 18.89 -2.84 -5.19
C ALA A 4 17.91 -1.74 -4.76
N LEU A 5 18.39 -0.50 -4.66
CA LEU A 5 17.55 0.65 -4.36
C LEU A 5 16.57 0.96 -5.51
N LEU A 6 17.03 0.90 -6.76
CA LEU A 6 16.14 1.11 -7.91
C LEU A 6 15.06 0.02 -7.99
N ILE A 7 15.41 -1.24 -7.71
CA ILE A 7 14.43 -2.32 -7.64
C ILE A 7 13.45 -2.05 -6.51
N ALA A 8 13.92 -1.68 -5.31
CA ALA A 8 13.05 -1.39 -4.17
C ALA A 8 12.05 -0.25 -4.48
N LEU A 9 12.49 0.79 -5.18
CA LEU A 9 11.60 1.87 -5.63
C LEU A 9 10.62 1.41 -6.71
N TYR A 10 11.07 0.57 -7.62
CA TYR A 10 10.23 -0.01 -8.68
C TYR A 10 9.12 -0.90 -8.09
N LEU A 11 9.43 -1.70 -7.06
CA LEU A 11 8.45 -2.53 -6.34
C LEU A 11 7.34 -1.70 -5.66
N GLN A 12 7.54 -0.40 -5.43
CA GLN A 12 6.52 0.47 -4.83
C GLN A 12 5.47 0.95 -5.85
N VAL A 13 5.79 0.92 -7.14
CA VAL A 13 4.92 1.48 -8.20
C VAL A 13 3.51 0.89 -8.19
N PRO A 14 3.29 -0.45 -8.10
CA PRO A 14 1.95 -1.02 -8.04
C PRO A 14 1.12 -0.50 -6.87
N ILE A 15 1.71 -0.43 -5.67
CA ILE A 15 1.04 0.06 -4.46
C ILE A 15 0.73 1.55 -4.56
N VAL A 16 1.62 2.34 -5.11
CA VAL A 16 1.39 3.78 -5.32
C VAL A 16 0.21 3.99 -6.27
N ILE A 17 0.19 3.31 -7.42
CA ILE A 17 -0.92 3.40 -8.38
C ILE A 17 -2.22 2.92 -7.71
N GLY A 18 -2.21 1.75 -7.07
CA GLY A 18 -3.36 1.21 -6.35
C GLY A 18 -3.90 2.17 -5.29
N GLY A 19 -3.02 2.77 -4.49
CA GLY A 19 -3.37 3.74 -3.44
C GLY A 19 -3.97 5.03 -3.99
N VAL A 20 -3.41 5.57 -5.09
CA VAL A 20 -3.95 6.76 -5.77
C VAL A 20 -5.34 6.47 -6.33
N LEU A 21 -5.51 5.36 -7.04
CA LEU A 21 -6.80 4.95 -7.61
C LEU A 21 -7.83 4.63 -6.51
N HIS A 22 -7.40 4.00 -5.41
CA HIS A 22 -8.26 3.76 -4.26
C HIS A 22 -8.73 5.08 -3.63
N MET A 23 -7.83 6.06 -3.44
CA MET A 23 -8.21 7.36 -2.94
C MET A 23 -9.19 8.09 -3.87
N LEU A 24 -8.99 7.98 -5.18
CA LEU A 24 -9.94 8.53 -6.17
C LEU A 24 -11.31 7.85 -6.06
N ALA A 25 -11.34 6.53 -5.90
CA ALA A 25 -12.59 5.78 -5.71
C ALA A 25 -13.32 6.18 -4.40
N VAL A 26 -12.56 6.43 -3.34
CA VAL A 26 -13.11 6.94 -2.06
C VAL A 26 -13.68 8.35 -2.21
N THR A 27 -12.93 9.26 -2.83
CA THR A 27 -13.33 10.66 -3.03
C THR A 27 -14.57 10.78 -3.92
N ARG A 28 -14.68 9.94 -4.94
CA ARG A 28 -15.86 9.87 -5.83
C ARG A 28 -16.98 8.99 -5.31
N ASN A 29 -16.83 8.47 -4.09
CA ASN A 29 -17.78 7.57 -3.46
C ASN A 29 -18.18 6.36 -4.34
N LEU A 30 -17.23 5.79 -5.07
CA LEU A 30 -17.47 4.58 -5.86
C LEU A 30 -17.77 3.41 -4.93
N LEU A 31 -18.66 2.50 -5.36
CA LEU A 31 -19.11 1.32 -4.61
C LEU A 31 -19.56 1.64 -3.17
N PRO A 32 -20.57 2.51 -2.98
CA PRO A 32 -21.02 2.94 -1.66
C PRO A 32 -21.53 1.76 -0.80
N ALA A 33 -22.09 0.73 -1.42
CA ALA A 33 -22.54 -0.48 -0.73
C ALA A 33 -21.42 -1.21 0.04
N LEU A 34 -20.16 -1.08 -0.39
CA LEU A 34 -19.00 -1.68 0.29
C LEU A 34 -18.39 -0.75 1.35
N ARG A 35 -18.94 0.42 1.61
CA ARG A 35 -18.51 1.34 2.66
C ARG A 35 -18.90 0.87 4.08
N VAL A 36 -19.05 -0.41 4.26
CA VAL A 36 -19.38 -1.04 5.54
C VAL A 36 -18.06 -1.31 6.29
N PRO A 37 -17.93 -0.89 7.57
CA PRO A 37 -16.76 -1.22 8.38
C PRO A 37 -16.59 -2.73 8.53
N ILE A 38 -15.36 -3.23 8.43
CA ILE A 38 -15.03 -4.65 8.66
C ILE A 38 -15.41 -5.04 10.10
N HIS A 39 -14.96 -4.22 11.06
CA HIS A 39 -15.33 -4.33 12.47
C HIS A 39 -15.02 -3.00 13.19
N SER A 40 -16.07 -2.20 13.42
CA SER A 40 -15.93 -0.82 13.92
C SER A 40 -15.24 -0.71 15.28
N ARG A 41 -15.51 -1.66 16.21
CA ARG A 41 -14.89 -1.66 17.55
C ARG A 41 -13.41 -2.05 17.51
N LEU A 42 -13.02 -2.99 16.64
CA LEU A 42 -11.65 -3.49 16.58
C LEU A 42 -10.75 -2.59 15.72
N PHE A 43 -11.21 -2.21 14.54
CA PHE A 43 -10.35 -1.54 13.55
C PHE A 43 -10.73 -0.08 13.30
N GLY A 44 -11.91 0.33 13.77
CA GLY A 44 -12.48 1.65 13.50
C GLY A 44 -13.36 1.69 12.26
N VAL A 45 -14.13 2.77 12.12
CA VAL A 45 -15.10 2.96 11.03
C VAL A 45 -14.46 3.20 9.67
N ASN A 46 -13.18 3.54 9.62
CA ASN A 46 -12.41 3.82 8.40
C ASN A 46 -11.86 2.56 7.71
N LYS A 47 -11.81 1.40 8.40
CA LYS A 47 -11.42 0.12 7.79
C LYS A 47 -12.67 -0.58 7.27
N THR A 48 -12.90 -0.49 5.95
CA THR A 48 -14.12 -0.92 5.28
C THR A 48 -13.86 -2.06 4.30
N TRP A 49 -14.90 -2.84 4.01
CA TRP A 49 -14.85 -3.86 2.96
C TRP A 49 -14.49 -3.29 1.59
N ARG A 50 -14.89 -2.03 1.32
CA ARG A 50 -14.45 -1.33 0.10
C ARG A 50 -12.93 -1.26 -0.02
N GLY A 51 -12.25 -0.83 1.04
CA GLY A 51 -10.78 -0.76 1.04
C GLY A 51 -10.14 -2.14 0.92
N MET A 52 -10.69 -3.13 1.65
CA MET A 52 -10.21 -4.51 1.65
C MET A 52 -10.26 -5.16 0.24
N LEU A 53 -11.28 -4.84 -0.55
CA LEU A 53 -11.46 -5.41 -1.89
C LEU A 53 -10.78 -4.57 -2.98
N LEU A 54 -10.98 -3.23 -2.94
CA LEU A 54 -10.48 -2.38 -4.01
C LEU A 54 -8.96 -2.25 -3.99
N MET A 55 -8.33 -2.16 -2.82
CA MET A 55 -6.88 -1.94 -2.78
C MET A 55 -6.10 -3.07 -3.46
N PRO A 56 -6.36 -4.37 -3.20
CA PRO A 56 -5.71 -5.46 -3.93
C PRO A 56 -5.97 -5.42 -5.43
N LEU A 57 -7.22 -5.21 -5.85
CA LEU A 57 -7.59 -5.18 -7.27
C LEU A 57 -6.93 -4.02 -8.01
N LEU A 58 -6.92 -2.83 -7.41
CA LEU A 58 -6.29 -1.65 -8.01
C LEU A 58 -4.76 -1.74 -8.00
N THR A 59 -4.18 -2.44 -7.01
CA THR A 59 -2.75 -2.73 -7.00
C THR A 59 -2.39 -3.77 -8.07
N ALA A 60 -3.24 -4.78 -8.29
CA ALA A 60 -3.08 -5.73 -9.39
C ALA A 60 -3.13 -5.01 -10.75
N PHE A 61 -4.07 -4.08 -10.92
CA PHE A 61 -4.11 -3.21 -12.10
C PHE A 61 -2.83 -2.37 -12.23
N GLY A 62 -2.36 -1.76 -11.13
CA GLY A 62 -1.11 -1.00 -11.10
C GLY A 62 0.12 -1.84 -11.49
N ALA A 63 0.17 -3.10 -11.08
CA ALA A 63 1.23 -4.02 -11.48
C ALA A 63 1.15 -4.37 -12.97
N LEU A 64 -0.05 -4.59 -13.51
CA LEU A 64 -0.24 -4.85 -14.94
C LEU A 64 0.27 -3.69 -15.81
N LEU A 65 0.21 -2.45 -15.36
CA LEU A 65 0.76 -1.31 -16.09
C LEU A 65 2.29 -1.35 -16.21
N LEU A 66 2.98 -2.18 -15.42
CA LEU A 66 4.43 -2.42 -15.56
C LEU A 66 4.77 -3.42 -16.68
N TRP A 67 3.77 -4.05 -17.32
CA TRP A 67 4.00 -5.05 -18.37
C TRP A 67 4.94 -4.58 -19.48
N PRO A 68 4.84 -3.35 -20.02
CA PRO A 68 5.77 -2.90 -21.06
C PRO A 68 7.23 -2.82 -20.56
N SER A 69 7.45 -2.33 -19.33
CA SER A 69 8.80 -2.25 -18.73
C SER A 69 9.37 -3.64 -18.41
N GLU A 70 8.57 -4.55 -17.87
CA GLU A 70 8.99 -5.93 -17.61
C GLU A 70 9.33 -6.66 -18.92
N ARG A 71 8.52 -6.47 -19.97
CA ARG A 71 8.80 -7.04 -21.28
C ARG A 71 10.08 -6.46 -21.92
N TRP A 72 10.30 -5.15 -21.76
CA TRP A 72 11.53 -4.51 -22.25
C TRP A 72 12.78 -5.00 -21.50
N LEU A 73 12.67 -5.27 -20.21
CA LEU A 73 13.74 -5.83 -19.39
C LEU A 73 14.07 -7.29 -19.74
N GLY A 74 13.15 -8.03 -20.34
CA GLY A 74 13.35 -9.42 -20.79
C GLY A 74 13.85 -10.33 -19.67
N GLU A 75 15.02 -10.96 -19.86
CA GLU A 75 15.66 -11.81 -18.85
C GLU A 75 16.01 -11.05 -17.56
N GLN A 76 16.01 -9.75 -17.63
CA GLN A 76 16.23 -8.87 -16.48
C GLN A 76 14.91 -8.42 -15.83
N ALA A 77 13.76 -8.96 -16.15
CA ALA A 77 12.49 -8.64 -15.51
C ALA A 77 12.58 -8.77 -13.98
N VAL A 78 11.91 -7.87 -13.27
CA VAL A 78 11.97 -7.82 -11.80
C VAL A 78 11.08 -8.90 -11.20
N PHE A 79 9.97 -9.20 -11.86
CA PHE A 79 8.99 -10.17 -11.40
C PHE A 79 9.06 -11.47 -12.22
N ALA A 80 9.28 -12.59 -11.54
CA ALA A 80 9.18 -13.93 -12.14
C ALA A 80 7.71 -14.39 -12.27
N GLN A 81 6.84 -13.89 -11.40
CA GLN A 81 5.44 -14.27 -11.32
C GLN A 81 4.58 -13.35 -12.21
N PRO A 82 3.34 -13.79 -12.58
CA PRO A 82 2.40 -12.95 -13.33
C PRO A 82 2.10 -11.63 -12.59
N LEU A 83 2.14 -10.50 -13.29
CA LEU A 83 2.02 -9.17 -12.69
C LEU A 83 0.71 -8.97 -11.93
N TRP A 84 -0.42 -9.53 -12.42
CA TRP A 84 -1.70 -9.45 -11.70
C TRP A 84 -1.60 -10.13 -10.33
N TRP A 85 -0.90 -11.25 -10.24
CA TRP A 85 -0.67 -11.97 -8.98
C TRP A 85 0.23 -11.17 -8.04
N VAL A 86 1.33 -10.62 -8.56
CA VAL A 86 2.22 -9.73 -7.81
C VAL A 86 1.45 -8.59 -7.16
N GLY A 87 0.65 -7.87 -7.95
CA GLY A 87 -0.13 -6.74 -7.46
C GLY A 87 -1.23 -7.16 -6.48
N LEU A 88 -1.89 -8.31 -6.73
CA LEU A 88 -2.91 -8.83 -5.82
C LEU A 88 -2.32 -9.16 -4.44
N ILE A 89 -1.21 -9.88 -4.40
CA ILE A 89 -0.51 -10.26 -3.16
C ILE A 89 -0.01 -9.01 -2.42
N ALA A 90 0.63 -8.07 -3.12
CA ALA A 90 1.10 -6.83 -2.52
C ALA A 90 -0.04 -6.00 -1.93
N GLY A 91 -1.15 -5.86 -2.65
CA GLY A 91 -2.33 -5.13 -2.20
C GLY A 91 -3.04 -5.79 -1.02
N LEU A 92 -3.13 -7.13 -1.01
CA LEU A 92 -3.65 -7.89 0.14
C LEU A 92 -2.75 -7.71 1.36
N ALA A 93 -1.43 -7.85 1.20
CA ALA A 93 -0.47 -7.66 2.28
C ALA A 93 -0.56 -6.25 2.86
N TYR A 94 -0.72 -5.24 2.00
CA TYR A 94 -0.92 -3.85 2.41
C TYR A 94 -2.12 -3.70 3.36
N VAL A 95 -3.32 -4.13 2.94
CA VAL A 95 -4.54 -3.93 3.74
C VAL A 95 -4.56 -4.80 4.99
N LEU A 96 -4.01 -6.02 4.94
CA LEU A 96 -3.92 -6.91 6.09
C LEU A 96 -2.96 -6.38 7.15
N ALA A 97 -1.81 -5.82 6.75
CA ALA A 97 -0.82 -5.25 7.67
C ALA A 97 -1.35 -4.02 8.42
N GLU A 98 -2.27 -3.26 7.84
CA GLU A 98 -2.91 -2.12 8.51
C GLU A 98 -3.88 -2.53 9.64
N LEU A 99 -4.39 -3.75 9.67
CA LEU A 99 -5.37 -4.17 10.66
C LEU A 99 -4.79 -4.28 12.08
N PRO A 100 -3.63 -4.93 12.33
CA PRO A 100 -3.01 -4.98 13.65
C PRO A 100 -2.72 -3.60 14.23
N ASN A 101 -2.15 -2.69 13.43
CA ASN A 101 -1.90 -1.32 13.87
C ASN A 101 -3.20 -0.59 14.21
N SER A 102 -4.24 -0.73 13.37
CA SER A 102 -5.56 -0.16 13.65
C SER A 102 -6.14 -0.70 14.95
N TRP A 103 -5.99 -1.99 15.22
CA TRP A 103 -6.45 -2.63 16.46
C TRP A 103 -5.71 -2.07 17.69
N ILE A 104 -4.37 -1.96 17.64
CA ILE A 104 -3.55 -1.38 18.71
C ILE A 104 -4.01 0.05 18.99
N LYS A 105 -4.20 0.88 17.95
CA LYS A 105 -4.67 2.26 18.10
C LYS A 105 -6.02 2.34 18.79
N ARG A 106 -6.97 1.41 18.50
CA ARG A 106 -8.27 1.37 19.22
C ARG A 106 -8.09 1.02 20.70
N ARG A 107 -7.18 0.10 21.03
CA ARG A 107 -6.85 -0.26 22.42
C ARG A 107 -6.21 0.91 23.19
N LEU A 108 -5.47 1.77 22.51
CA LEU A 108 -4.86 2.98 23.09
C LEU A 108 -5.80 4.21 23.08
N GLY A 109 -7.07 4.04 22.72
CA GLY A 109 -8.04 5.15 22.70
C GLY A 109 -7.81 6.17 21.57
N ILE A 110 -6.95 5.89 20.59
CA ILE A 110 -6.68 6.78 19.47
C ILE A 110 -7.85 6.70 18.47
N ALA A 111 -8.48 7.80 18.15
CA ALA A 111 -9.64 7.86 17.25
C ALA A 111 -9.31 7.42 15.81
N PRO A 112 -10.28 6.85 15.04
CA PRO A 112 -10.09 6.49 13.64
C PRO A 112 -9.60 7.67 12.80
N GLY A 113 -8.50 7.49 12.05
CA GLY A 113 -7.90 8.54 11.22
C GLY A 113 -7.06 9.58 11.98
N ALA A 114 -7.00 9.53 13.31
CA ALA A 114 -6.15 10.43 14.07
C ALA A 114 -4.67 10.01 14.03
N THR A 115 -3.79 11.00 13.93
CA THR A 115 -2.32 10.87 13.98
C THR A 115 -1.76 11.83 15.04
N PRO A 116 -1.98 11.53 16.35
CA PRO A 116 -1.68 12.47 17.43
C PRO A 116 -0.18 12.72 17.63
N SER A 117 0.70 11.89 17.06
CA SER A 117 2.14 12.05 17.18
C SER A 117 2.87 11.58 15.92
N LEU A 118 4.14 12.00 15.78
CA LEU A 118 5.02 11.54 14.71
C LEU A 118 5.20 10.02 14.73
N TRP A 119 5.27 9.41 15.90
CA TRP A 119 5.41 7.95 16.04
C TRP A 119 4.19 7.19 15.52
N VAL A 120 2.98 7.71 15.76
CA VAL A 120 1.76 7.13 15.20
C VAL A 120 1.73 7.29 13.68
N LEU A 121 2.15 8.46 13.17
CA LEU A 121 2.26 8.70 11.73
C LEU A 121 3.25 7.76 11.07
N LEU A 122 4.44 7.60 11.64
CA LEU A 122 5.46 6.67 11.12
C LEU A 122 4.99 5.22 11.21
N GLY A 123 4.36 4.83 12.33
CA GLY A 123 3.75 3.50 12.47
C GLY A 123 2.73 3.21 11.36
N ASP A 124 1.87 4.18 11.05
CA ASP A 124 0.87 4.07 9.96
C ASP A 124 1.49 3.95 8.55
N GLN A 125 2.74 4.30 8.36
CA GLN A 125 3.43 4.10 7.09
C GLN A 125 4.23 2.78 7.10
N LEU A 126 4.85 2.46 8.24
CA LEU A 126 5.70 1.29 8.36
C LEU A 126 4.91 -0.01 8.38
N ASP A 127 3.73 -0.05 9.00
CA ASP A 127 2.90 -1.26 9.06
C ASP A 127 2.64 -1.86 7.67
N SER A 128 2.13 -1.03 6.78
CA SER A 128 1.83 -1.41 5.40
C SER A 128 3.11 -1.69 4.61
N GLY A 129 4.16 -0.87 4.80
CA GLY A 129 5.46 -1.07 4.17
C GLY A 129 6.10 -2.41 4.54
N ILE A 130 6.11 -2.75 5.83
CA ILE A 130 6.61 -4.04 6.34
C ILE A 130 5.77 -5.20 5.79
N GLY A 131 4.44 -5.09 5.83
CA GLY A 131 3.57 -6.16 5.33
C GLY A 131 3.80 -6.47 3.86
N VAL A 132 3.91 -5.45 3.02
CA VAL A 132 4.19 -5.63 1.59
C VAL A 132 5.61 -6.16 1.37
N ALA A 133 6.61 -5.66 2.09
CA ALA A 133 7.99 -6.15 2.00
C ALA A 133 8.10 -7.63 2.38
N LEU A 134 7.39 -8.08 3.41
CA LEU A 134 7.30 -9.49 3.80
C LEU A 134 6.64 -10.33 2.70
N ALA A 135 5.58 -9.84 2.07
CA ALA A 135 4.94 -10.54 0.97
C ALA A 135 5.87 -10.64 -0.26
N TYR A 136 6.60 -9.59 -0.57
CA TYR A 136 7.62 -9.62 -1.62
C TYR A 136 8.73 -10.63 -1.32
N TRP A 137 9.19 -10.68 -0.08
CA TRP A 137 10.25 -11.60 0.32
C TRP A 137 9.78 -13.06 0.38
N LEU A 138 8.67 -13.34 1.10
CA LEU A 138 8.27 -14.70 1.45
C LEU A 138 7.42 -15.39 0.37
N VAL A 139 6.70 -14.61 -0.46
CA VAL A 139 5.73 -15.14 -1.45
C VAL A 139 6.20 -14.87 -2.89
N LEU A 140 6.92 -13.79 -3.11
CA LEU A 140 7.32 -13.36 -4.45
C LEU A 140 8.85 -13.45 -4.66
N ASP A 141 9.56 -14.12 -3.75
CA ASP A 141 10.98 -14.48 -3.82
C ASP A 141 11.94 -13.30 -4.10
N GLN A 142 11.54 -12.09 -3.66
CA GLN A 142 12.41 -10.92 -3.82
C GLN A 142 13.58 -10.97 -2.81
N PRO A 143 14.78 -10.50 -3.20
CA PRO A 143 15.94 -10.51 -2.31
C PRO A 143 15.70 -9.73 -1.03
N ALA A 144 16.11 -10.28 0.13
CA ALA A 144 15.90 -9.66 1.44
C ALA A 144 16.43 -8.21 1.53
N MET A 145 17.59 -7.92 0.88
CA MET A 145 18.15 -6.56 0.82
C MET A 145 17.22 -5.59 0.10
N VAL A 146 16.58 -6.02 -1.00
CA VAL A 146 15.59 -5.22 -1.74
C VAL A 146 14.37 -4.95 -0.86
N CYS A 147 13.87 -5.95 -0.14
CA CYS A 147 12.74 -5.82 0.78
C CYS A 147 13.05 -4.90 1.97
N LEU A 148 14.28 -4.95 2.49
CA LEU A 148 14.74 -4.01 3.53
C LEU A 148 14.73 -2.57 3.00
N LEU A 149 15.31 -2.33 1.83
CA LEU A 149 15.33 -1.01 1.20
C LEU A 149 13.91 -0.53 0.84
N TYR A 150 13.02 -1.44 0.41
CA TYR A 150 11.60 -1.15 0.23
C TYR A 150 10.99 -0.61 1.52
N THR A 151 11.16 -1.32 2.64
CA THR A 151 10.62 -0.92 3.95
C THR A 151 11.14 0.45 4.39
N LEU A 152 12.42 0.73 4.20
CA LEU A 152 13.05 1.99 4.60
C LEU A 152 12.60 3.18 3.73
N THR A 153 12.38 2.96 2.45
CA THR A 153 11.99 4.02 1.49
C THR A 153 10.48 4.24 1.41
N PHE A 154 9.68 3.23 1.75
CA PHE A 154 8.23 3.28 1.61
C PHE A 154 7.56 4.44 2.39
N PRO A 155 7.92 4.76 3.66
CA PRO A 155 7.33 5.90 4.36
C PRO A 155 7.54 7.23 3.63
N LEU A 156 8.71 7.45 3.03
CA LEU A 156 8.99 8.67 2.27
C LEU A 156 8.12 8.75 1.01
N THR A 157 8.03 7.66 0.25
CA THR A 157 7.16 7.58 -0.93
C THR A 157 5.70 7.79 -0.55
N ALA A 158 5.22 7.14 0.51
CA ALA A 158 3.84 7.26 0.97
C ALA A 158 3.51 8.69 1.40
N LEU A 159 4.40 9.37 2.13
CA LEU A 159 4.22 10.78 2.52
C LEU A 159 4.24 11.71 1.31
N LEU A 160 5.14 11.48 0.36
CA LEU A 160 5.19 12.26 -0.89
C LEU A 160 3.88 12.13 -1.67
N VAL A 161 3.40 10.90 -1.87
CA VAL A 161 2.13 10.64 -2.58
C VAL A 161 0.96 11.29 -1.85
N LYS A 162 0.88 11.17 -0.51
CA LYS A 162 -0.16 11.84 0.28
C LYS A 162 -0.12 13.35 0.10
N ARG A 163 1.06 13.95 0.09
CA ARG A 163 1.22 15.41 -0.11
C ARG A 163 0.80 15.84 -1.51
N LEU A 164 1.11 15.04 -2.54
CA LEU A 164 0.66 15.29 -3.91
C LEU A 164 -0.87 15.18 -4.04
N LEU A 165 -1.48 14.15 -3.44
CA LEU A 165 -2.93 13.98 -3.41
C LEU A 165 -3.64 15.13 -2.67
N TYR A 166 -3.05 15.62 -1.58
CA TYR A 166 -3.57 16.79 -0.86
C TYR A 166 -3.53 18.06 -1.74
N ARG A 167 -2.39 18.32 -2.42
CA ARG A 167 -2.29 19.45 -3.36
C ARG A 167 -3.27 19.34 -4.52
N GLY A 168 -3.52 18.11 -5.00
CA GLY A 168 -4.53 17.80 -6.03
C GLY A 168 -5.98 17.83 -5.52
N ARG A 169 -6.23 18.22 -4.25
CA ARG A 169 -7.56 18.24 -3.61
C ARG A 169 -8.27 16.88 -3.56
N LEU A 170 -7.52 15.78 -3.70
CA LEU A 170 -8.04 14.42 -3.60
C LEU A 170 -7.98 13.87 -2.17
N LYS A 171 -7.38 14.59 -1.25
CA LYS A 171 -7.29 14.26 0.18
C LYS A 171 -7.49 15.51 1.04
N GLN A 172 -8.08 15.34 2.24
CA GLN A 172 -8.38 16.44 3.16
C GLN A 172 -7.20 16.86 4.05
N SER A 173 -6.18 16.01 4.21
CA SER A 173 -4.96 16.30 4.98
C SER A 173 -3.70 15.97 4.22
N ALA A 174 -2.60 16.67 4.49
CA ALA A 174 -1.30 16.44 3.84
C ALA A 174 -0.52 15.25 4.44
N VAL A 175 -0.95 14.73 5.59
CA VAL A 175 -0.35 13.62 6.34
C VAL A 175 -1.40 12.59 6.73
#